data_9d26045757176b80fec597b5e4c2d67c
#
_entry.id   9d26045757176b80fec597b5e4c2d67c
#
_cell.length_a   1.000
_cell.length_b   1.000
_cell.length_c   1.000
_cell.angle_alpha   90.00
_cell.angle_beta   90.00
_cell.angle_gamma   90.00
#
_symmetry.space_group_name_H-M   'P 1'
#
loop_
_entity.id
_entity.type
_entity.pdbx_description
1 polymer ?
#
loop_
_entity_poly.entity_id
_entity_poly.type
_entity_poly.pdbx_seq_one_letter_code
_entity_poly.pdbx_strand_id
1 'polypeptide(L)'
;MYELINQMEDEIVKCVRCGVCRIHCPTFLATNAESAVSRGKIYLVDAVLKGELELTDEFARDMYRCVNCRTVTVNCPTSVQVHNIILQARAQLVKSRGLSDLRDIIFDTSTNSERPVDKRLAFFQEEISRNLPSDNPWQSLLPLTDKKREFSSLLKELENPPFIKGGKGGFVDNPKMKVGYFVGSAIDMMYPEIGRAVVNVLKALDFEVIVPPDQKCSGYSFRTLGDIDTAAYLARANIEAFAEADVDAIVTADSSCALEMKQGYVEVLGEKVTEEFNGKVYDISEFLTSGKVGALNLTPLRQVSKKVTYHEACALGKGLKMSDPPKEILDAIPGLEFVEMDGAELCCGSGCGVFAMGRNYDLSMKIAERKFDNIMATEADVVVTSCPHCQLQLSEMLASKGVEKEFLHPVQILEMALRGATGDG
;
A
#
# COMPACT_ATOMS: atom_id res chain seq x y z
N MET A 1 -18.66 -21.89 15.73
CA MET A 1 -19.15 -21.86 14.36
C MET A 1 -18.33 -20.89 13.50
N TYR A 2 -18.09 -19.66 13.92
CA TYR A 2 -17.31 -18.65 13.18
C TYR A 2 -15.97 -18.37 13.88
N GLU A 3 -15.02 -19.30 13.72
CA GLU A 3 -13.75 -19.33 14.48
C GLU A 3 -12.93 -18.03 14.39
N LEU A 4 -12.82 -17.45 13.18
CA LEU A 4 -12.01 -16.25 12.96
C LEU A 4 -12.66 -15.00 13.58
N ILE A 5 -13.97 -14.89 13.51
CA ILE A 5 -14.71 -13.79 14.14
C ILE A 5 -14.70 -13.96 15.67
N ASN A 6 -14.78 -15.19 16.18
CA ASN A 6 -14.75 -15.47 17.63
C ASN A 6 -13.46 -14.95 18.29
N GLN A 7 -12.33 -14.98 17.58
CA GLN A 7 -11.06 -14.42 18.07
C GLN A 7 -11.12 -12.90 18.31
N MET A 8 -12.15 -12.21 17.78
CA MET A 8 -12.33 -10.76 17.91
C MET A 8 -13.31 -10.36 19.02
N GLU A 9 -13.85 -11.29 19.82
CA GLU A 9 -14.84 -11.00 20.85
C GLU A 9 -14.35 -9.95 21.85
N ASP A 10 -13.14 -10.13 22.39
CA ASP A 10 -12.51 -9.18 23.33
C ASP A 10 -12.29 -7.79 22.70
N GLU A 11 -12.10 -7.73 21.39
CA GLU A 11 -11.93 -6.48 20.67
C GLU A 11 -13.27 -5.79 20.39
N ILE A 12 -14.29 -6.55 20.07
CA ILE A 12 -15.65 -6.08 19.79
C ILE A 12 -16.27 -5.43 21.03
N VAL A 13 -16.12 -6.03 22.22
CA VAL A 13 -16.71 -5.52 23.47
C VAL A 13 -16.11 -4.18 23.92
N LYS A 14 -14.92 -3.78 23.45
CA LYS A 14 -14.36 -2.45 23.70
C LYS A 14 -15.20 -1.33 23.06
N CYS A 15 -16.06 -1.64 22.08
CA CYS A 15 -16.86 -0.65 21.39
C CYS A 15 -18.04 -0.16 22.23
N VAL A 16 -17.91 1.00 22.87
CA VAL A 16 -18.96 1.64 23.68
C VAL A 16 -19.99 2.39 22.84
N ARG A 17 -19.99 2.25 21.52
CA ARG A 17 -20.94 2.87 20.57
C ARG A 17 -21.04 4.39 20.66
N CYS A 18 -20.01 5.10 21.12
CA CYS A 18 -19.97 6.56 21.36
C CYS A 18 -20.21 7.42 20.10
N GLY A 19 -20.02 6.88 18.90
CA GLY A 19 -20.27 7.60 17.64
C GLY A 19 -19.12 8.43 17.08
N VAL A 20 -17.97 8.56 17.76
CA VAL A 20 -16.79 9.30 17.29
C VAL A 20 -16.33 8.82 15.89
N CYS A 21 -16.46 7.54 15.57
CA CYS A 21 -16.14 7.02 14.25
C CYS A 21 -16.91 7.69 13.10
N ARG A 22 -18.08 8.32 13.32
CA ARG A 22 -18.87 8.97 12.26
C ARG A 22 -18.16 10.19 11.67
N ILE A 23 -17.40 10.93 12.46
CA ILE A 23 -16.67 12.11 11.97
C ILE A 23 -15.36 11.77 11.28
N HIS A 24 -14.87 10.54 11.45
CA HIS A 24 -13.58 10.12 10.91
C HIS A 24 -13.69 9.09 9.76
N CYS A 25 -14.78 8.30 9.73
CA CYS A 25 -14.91 7.21 8.76
C CYS A 25 -15.18 7.73 7.34
N PRO A 26 -14.24 7.55 6.37
CA PRO A 26 -14.43 8.10 5.04
C PRO A 26 -15.65 7.51 4.31
N THR A 27 -15.96 6.23 4.53
CA THR A 27 -17.13 5.58 3.92
C THR A 27 -18.43 6.11 4.49
N PHE A 28 -18.49 6.37 5.80
CA PHE A 28 -19.67 7.01 6.39
C PHE A 28 -19.87 8.43 5.86
N LEU A 29 -18.79 9.22 5.82
CA LEU A 29 -18.86 10.61 5.33
C LEU A 29 -19.26 10.72 3.87
N ALA A 30 -19.02 9.67 3.07
CA ALA A 30 -19.44 9.60 1.67
C ALA A 30 -20.86 9.04 1.47
N THR A 31 -21.43 8.31 2.44
CA THR A 31 -22.71 7.59 2.29
C THR A 31 -23.80 8.00 3.25
N ASN A 32 -23.45 8.54 4.43
CA ASN A 32 -24.32 8.75 5.60
C ASN A 32 -25.04 7.48 6.08
N ALA A 33 -24.59 6.29 5.66
CA ALA A 33 -25.18 5.01 6.03
C ALA A 33 -24.56 4.46 7.32
N GLU A 34 -25.41 4.10 8.29
CA GLU A 34 -24.93 3.59 9.58
C GLU A 34 -24.23 2.21 9.44
N SER A 35 -24.64 1.38 8.49
CA SER A 35 -23.95 0.11 8.18
C SER A 35 -22.55 0.33 7.57
N ALA A 36 -22.30 1.50 7.00
CA ALA A 36 -20.98 1.83 6.43
C ALA A 36 -19.97 2.32 7.48
N VAL A 37 -20.43 2.80 8.65
CA VAL A 37 -19.55 3.27 9.72
C VAL A 37 -19.00 2.11 10.57
N SER A 38 -17.85 2.31 11.17
CA SER A 38 -17.18 1.26 11.96
C SER A 38 -18.03 0.67 13.07
N ARG A 39 -18.74 1.52 13.87
CA ARG A 39 -19.61 0.99 14.94
C ARG A 39 -20.76 0.14 14.41
N GLY A 40 -21.33 0.49 13.25
CA GLY A 40 -22.36 -0.30 12.60
C GLY A 40 -21.82 -1.66 12.13
N LYS A 41 -20.62 -1.67 11.50
CA LYS A 41 -19.95 -2.91 11.11
C LYS A 41 -19.61 -3.81 12.31
N ILE A 42 -19.08 -3.21 13.39
CA ILE A 42 -18.82 -3.95 14.64
C ILE A 42 -20.11 -4.56 15.19
N TYR A 43 -21.23 -3.83 15.16
CA TYR A 43 -22.52 -4.33 15.59
C TYR A 43 -22.99 -5.53 14.75
N LEU A 44 -22.80 -5.46 13.42
CA LEU A 44 -23.15 -6.58 12.53
C LEU A 44 -22.29 -7.82 12.81
N VAL A 45 -21.00 -7.63 13.08
CA VAL A 45 -20.09 -8.73 13.46
C VAL A 45 -20.49 -9.33 14.82
N ASP A 46 -20.82 -8.50 15.80
CA ASP A 46 -21.33 -8.93 17.11
C ASP A 46 -22.63 -9.74 16.98
N ALA A 47 -23.56 -9.32 16.12
CA ALA A 47 -24.80 -10.05 15.84
C ALA A 47 -24.54 -11.43 15.20
N VAL A 48 -23.55 -11.54 14.33
CA VAL A 48 -23.11 -12.83 13.77
C VAL A 48 -22.54 -13.74 14.87
N LEU A 49 -21.70 -13.20 15.76
CA LEU A 49 -21.16 -13.96 16.90
C LEU A 49 -22.24 -14.52 17.80
N LYS A 50 -23.29 -13.74 18.05
CA LYS A 50 -24.43 -14.13 18.90
C LYS A 50 -25.40 -15.07 18.20
N GLY A 51 -25.21 -15.35 16.91
CA GLY A 51 -26.16 -16.16 16.13
C GLY A 51 -27.47 -15.44 15.78
N GLU A 52 -27.49 -14.11 15.92
CA GLU A 52 -28.66 -13.25 15.59
C GLU A 52 -28.67 -12.87 14.10
N LEU A 53 -27.53 -12.99 13.41
CA LEU A 53 -27.35 -12.71 11.99
C LEU A 53 -26.48 -13.79 11.33
N GLU A 54 -26.84 -14.14 10.11
CA GLU A 54 -26.04 -15.03 9.27
C GLU A 54 -25.07 -14.24 8.37
N LEU A 55 -24.11 -14.94 7.72
CA LEU A 55 -23.16 -14.36 6.75
C LEU A 55 -23.86 -14.12 5.39
N THR A 56 -24.85 -13.24 5.37
CA THR A 56 -25.66 -12.90 4.19
C THR A 56 -24.86 -12.07 3.17
N ASP A 57 -25.43 -11.87 1.99
CA ASP A 57 -24.86 -10.98 0.97
C ASP A 57 -24.80 -9.53 1.45
N GLU A 58 -25.80 -9.06 2.21
CA GLU A 58 -25.81 -7.73 2.79
C GLU A 58 -24.69 -7.57 3.80
N PHE A 59 -24.49 -8.54 4.69
CA PHE A 59 -23.36 -8.56 5.61
C PHE A 59 -22.02 -8.49 4.85
N ALA A 60 -21.85 -9.32 3.83
CA ALA A 60 -20.64 -9.33 3.01
C ALA A 60 -20.41 -7.96 2.33
N ARG A 61 -21.45 -7.38 1.70
CA ARG A 61 -21.34 -6.04 1.08
C ARG A 61 -20.92 -4.98 2.09
N ASP A 62 -21.46 -4.99 3.31
CA ASP A 62 -21.09 -4.01 4.33
C ASP A 62 -19.64 -4.21 4.82
N MET A 63 -19.17 -5.45 4.93
CA MET A 63 -17.75 -5.70 5.26
C MET A 63 -16.81 -5.23 4.15
N TYR A 64 -17.12 -5.52 2.87
CA TYR A 64 -16.30 -5.08 1.73
C TYR A 64 -16.41 -3.58 1.42
N ARG A 65 -17.40 -2.86 1.96
CA ARG A 65 -17.46 -1.38 1.93
C ARG A 65 -16.48 -0.70 2.88
N CYS A 66 -15.63 -1.41 3.59
CA CYS A 66 -14.57 -0.79 4.40
C CYS A 66 -13.30 -0.63 3.57
N VAL A 67 -12.80 0.60 3.48
CA VAL A 67 -11.54 0.95 2.79
C VAL A 67 -10.29 0.48 3.54
N ASN A 68 -10.45 0.01 4.77
CA ASN A 68 -9.37 -0.43 5.67
C ASN A 68 -8.24 0.61 5.91
N CYS A 69 -8.60 1.90 5.92
CA CYS A 69 -7.64 3.02 6.04
C CYS A 69 -7.12 3.27 7.46
N ARG A 70 -7.56 2.49 8.45
CA ARG A 70 -7.21 2.62 9.87
C ARG A 70 -7.56 3.96 10.53
N THR A 71 -8.18 4.92 9.83
CA THR A 71 -8.49 6.24 10.37
C THR A 71 -9.35 6.17 11.64
N VAL A 72 -10.35 5.28 11.66
CA VAL A 72 -11.18 5.09 12.87
C VAL A 72 -10.40 4.42 13.99
N THR A 73 -9.52 3.47 13.68
CA THR A 73 -8.70 2.78 14.68
C THR A 73 -7.84 3.75 15.48
N VAL A 74 -7.15 4.68 14.80
CA VAL A 74 -6.26 5.65 15.47
C VAL A 74 -7.01 6.75 16.22
N ASN A 75 -8.28 7.00 15.86
CA ASN A 75 -9.14 8.01 16.49
C ASN A 75 -10.18 7.39 17.45
N CYS A 76 -10.12 6.09 17.71
CA CYS A 76 -11.08 5.45 18.60
C CYS A 76 -10.72 5.71 20.08
N PRO A 77 -11.60 6.33 20.90
CA PRO A 77 -11.28 6.66 22.29
C PRO A 77 -11.11 5.41 23.18
N THR A 78 -11.66 4.26 22.78
CA THR A 78 -11.50 2.97 23.45
C THR A 78 -10.51 2.05 22.74
N SER A 79 -9.74 2.58 21.80
CA SER A 79 -8.66 1.89 21.09
C SER A 79 -9.07 0.62 20.35
N VAL A 80 -10.32 0.54 19.87
CA VAL A 80 -10.81 -0.63 19.10
C VAL A 80 -10.02 -0.78 17.80
N GLN A 81 -9.47 -1.98 17.60
CA GLN A 81 -8.74 -2.33 16.37
C GLN A 81 -9.72 -2.70 15.24
N VAL A 82 -10.47 -1.69 14.79
CA VAL A 82 -11.57 -1.85 13.81
C VAL A 82 -11.11 -2.58 12.54
N HIS A 83 -9.91 -2.27 12.06
CA HIS A 83 -9.37 -2.87 10.85
C HIS A 83 -9.19 -4.39 11.01
N ASN A 84 -8.77 -4.89 12.18
CA ASN A 84 -8.63 -6.32 12.43
C ASN A 84 -9.99 -7.00 12.46
N ILE A 85 -10.99 -6.42 13.13
CA ILE A 85 -12.34 -6.97 13.14
C ILE A 85 -12.88 -7.14 11.71
N ILE A 86 -12.69 -6.14 10.85
CA ILE A 86 -13.15 -6.20 9.45
C ILE A 86 -12.37 -7.23 8.63
N LEU A 87 -11.05 -7.32 8.80
CA LEU A 87 -10.23 -8.32 8.10
C LEU A 87 -10.61 -9.74 8.50
N GLN A 88 -10.83 -9.99 9.80
CA GLN A 88 -11.27 -11.30 10.28
C GLN A 88 -12.70 -11.65 9.81
N ALA A 89 -13.58 -10.66 9.71
CA ALA A 89 -14.92 -10.87 9.15
C ALA A 89 -14.84 -11.25 7.65
N ARG A 90 -13.97 -10.61 6.87
CA ARG A 90 -13.74 -10.98 5.46
C ARG A 90 -13.10 -12.36 5.33
N ALA A 91 -12.12 -12.67 6.17
CA ALA A 91 -11.50 -13.99 6.19
C ALA A 91 -12.53 -15.09 6.55
N GLN A 92 -13.42 -14.82 7.50
CA GLN A 92 -14.51 -15.74 7.83
C GLN A 92 -15.48 -15.92 6.67
N LEU A 93 -15.81 -14.83 5.95
CA LEU A 93 -16.65 -14.91 4.74
C LEU A 93 -16.00 -15.81 3.68
N VAL A 94 -14.70 -15.62 3.38
CA VAL A 94 -13.97 -16.45 2.42
C VAL A 94 -13.93 -17.90 2.87
N LYS A 95 -13.62 -18.15 4.17
CA LYS A 95 -13.60 -19.51 4.75
C LYS A 95 -14.95 -20.21 4.69
N SER A 96 -16.05 -19.49 4.91
CA SER A 96 -17.40 -20.07 5.03
C SER A 96 -18.12 -20.19 3.69
N ARG A 97 -17.90 -19.25 2.77
CA ARG A 97 -18.64 -19.14 1.50
C ARG A 97 -17.79 -19.44 0.28
N GLY A 98 -16.48 -19.24 0.39
CA GLY A 98 -15.55 -19.33 -0.74
C GLY A 98 -15.53 -18.07 -1.61
N LEU A 99 -14.39 -17.88 -2.30
CA LEU A 99 -14.15 -16.71 -3.16
C LEU A 99 -15.12 -16.64 -4.34
N SER A 100 -15.48 -17.79 -4.92
CA SER A 100 -16.39 -17.84 -6.07
C SER A 100 -17.77 -17.30 -5.76
N ASP A 101 -18.31 -17.58 -4.58
CA ASP A 101 -19.60 -17.06 -4.12
C ASP A 101 -19.55 -15.55 -3.81
N LEU A 102 -18.40 -15.08 -3.32
CA LEU A 102 -18.18 -13.67 -3.00
C LEU A 102 -17.79 -12.80 -4.20
N ARG A 103 -17.47 -13.42 -5.33
CA ARG A 103 -16.96 -12.74 -6.52
C ARG A 103 -17.81 -11.52 -6.91
N ASP A 104 -19.11 -11.70 -7.10
CA ASP A 104 -20.00 -10.65 -7.57
C ASP A 104 -20.33 -9.61 -6.48
N ILE A 105 -20.00 -9.90 -5.23
CA ILE A 105 -20.07 -8.95 -4.11
C ILE A 105 -18.83 -8.05 -4.10
N ILE A 106 -17.67 -8.61 -4.38
CA ILE A 106 -16.38 -7.91 -4.38
C ILE A 106 -16.20 -7.13 -5.68
N PHE A 107 -16.40 -7.79 -6.82
CA PHE A 107 -16.17 -7.25 -8.16
C PHE A 107 -17.50 -7.00 -8.87
N ASP A 108 -17.60 -5.88 -9.57
CA ASP A 108 -18.73 -5.60 -10.44
C ASP A 108 -18.46 -6.22 -11.82
N THR A 109 -19.03 -7.38 -12.07
CA THR A 109 -18.91 -8.07 -13.35
C THR A 109 -19.82 -7.49 -14.44
N SER A 110 -20.71 -6.55 -14.10
CA SER A 110 -21.70 -5.96 -15.00
C SER A 110 -21.23 -4.69 -15.72
N THR A 111 -19.98 -4.25 -15.53
CA THR A 111 -19.53 -2.96 -16.01
C THR A 111 -19.23 -2.94 -17.50
N ASN A 112 -19.80 -1.92 -18.19
CA ASN A 112 -19.44 -1.52 -19.53
C ASN A 112 -17.96 -1.10 -19.63
N SER A 113 -17.32 -1.47 -20.71
CA SER A 113 -15.87 -1.42 -21.03
C SER A 113 -15.20 -0.03 -21.06
N GLU A 114 -15.85 1.04 -20.62
CA GLU A 114 -15.33 2.41 -20.70
C GLU A 114 -14.83 3.00 -19.38
N ARG A 115 -15.00 2.31 -18.25
CA ARG A 115 -14.57 2.81 -16.94
C ARG A 115 -13.08 2.54 -16.66
N PRO A 116 -12.39 3.44 -15.92
CA PRO A 116 -11.01 3.22 -15.44
C PRO A 116 -10.81 1.96 -14.59
N VAL A 117 -11.91 1.38 -14.08
CA VAL A 117 -11.94 0.07 -13.38
C VAL A 117 -11.22 -1.02 -14.18
N ASP A 118 -11.33 -1.02 -15.52
CA ASP A 118 -10.65 -1.99 -16.38
C ASP A 118 -9.12 -1.99 -16.22
N LYS A 119 -8.52 -0.82 -15.97
CA LYS A 119 -7.07 -0.73 -15.76
C LYS A 119 -6.65 -1.39 -14.44
N ARG A 120 -7.43 -1.19 -13.37
CA ARG A 120 -7.16 -1.77 -12.05
C ARG A 120 -7.40 -3.26 -12.03
N LEU A 121 -8.48 -3.70 -12.68
CA LEU A 121 -8.80 -5.11 -12.80
C LEU A 121 -7.75 -5.84 -13.65
N ALA A 122 -7.33 -5.28 -14.78
CA ALA A 122 -6.28 -5.83 -15.63
C ALA A 122 -4.94 -5.93 -14.88
N PHE A 123 -4.60 -4.90 -14.08
CA PHE A 123 -3.44 -4.94 -13.20
C PHE A 123 -3.53 -6.10 -12.20
N PHE A 124 -4.67 -6.27 -11.53
CA PHE A 124 -4.83 -7.33 -10.55
C PHE A 124 -4.83 -8.73 -11.18
N GLN A 125 -5.36 -8.87 -12.39
CA GLN A 125 -5.26 -10.12 -13.17
C GLN A 125 -3.80 -10.46 -13.51
N GLU A 126 -3.02 -9.46 -13.93
CA GLU A 126 -1.60 -9.65 -14.20
C GLU A 126 -0.81 -9.97 -12.93
N GLU A 127 -1.14 -9.33 -11.81
CA GLU A 127 -0.58 -9.62 -10.49
C GLU A 127 -0.81 -11.08 -10.09
N ILE A 128 -2.05 -11.59 -10.28
CA ILE A 128 -2.41 -12.98 -10.05
C ILE A 128 -1.58 -13.91 -10.95
N SER A 129 -1.57 -13.62 -12.25
CA SER A 129 -0.87 -14.44 -13.24
C SER A 129 0.63 -14.57 -12.96
N ARG A 130 1.28 -13.50 -12.52
CA ARG A 130 2.73 -13.51 -12.24
C ARG A 130 3.10 -14.15 -10.90
N ASN A 131 2.24 -14.05 -9.90
CA ASN A 131 2.61 -14.36 -8.52
C ASN A 131 2.01 -15.66 -7.98
N LEU A 132 0.94 -16.18 -8.58
CA LEU A 132 0.23 -17.35 -8.07
C LEU A 132 0.36 -18.55 -9.00
N PRO A 133 0.37 -19.79 -8.45
CA PRO A 133 0.33 -21.01 -9.24
C PRO A 133 -0.89 -21.08 -10.18
N SER A 134 -0.76 -21.81 -11.29
CA SER A 134 -1.82 -21.92 -12.30
C SER A 134 -3.11 -22.60 -11.82
N ASP A 135 -3.04 -23.37 -10.76
CA ASP A 135 -4.16 -24.06 -10.10
C ASP A 135 -4.79 -23.25 -8.98
N ASN A 136 -4.23 -22.05 -8.65
CA ASN A 136 -4.81 -21.18 -7.63
C ASN A 136 -6.20 -20.69 -8.07
N PRO A 137 -7.22 -20.71 -7.18
CA PRO A 137 -8.59 -20.30 -7.51
C PRO A 137 -8.70 -18.89 -8.14
N TRP A 138 -7.82 -17.97 -7.81
CA TRP A 138 -7.79 -16.63 -8.37
C TRP A 138 -7.55 -16.59 -9.89
N GLN A 139 -6.87 -17.61 -10.48
CA GLN A 139 -6.61 -17.64 -11.90
C GLN A 139 -7.88 -17.69 -12.76
N SER A 140 -8.99 -18.23 -12.22
CA SER A 140 -10.27 -18.33 -12.90
C SER A 140 -11.36 -17.42 -12.34
N LEU A 141 -11.10 -16.72 -11.24
CA LEU A 141 -12.13 -15.98 -10.50
C LEU A 141 -12.52 -14.67 -11.18
N LEU A 142 -11.56 -13.97 -11.77
CA LEU A 142 -11.79 -12.65 -12.35
C LEU A 142 -12.35 -12.75 -13.78
N PRO A 143 -13.28 -11.86 -14.15
CA PRO A 143 -13.72 -11.78 -15.54
C PRO A 143 -12.51 -11.37 -16.40
N LEU A 144 -12.31 -12.07 -17.52
CA LEU A 144 -11.29 -11.69 -18.48
C LEU A 144 -11.65 -10.32 -19.04
N THR A 145 -10.74 -9.36 -18.92
CA THR A 145 -10.85 -8.11 -19.66
C THR A 145 -10.40 -8.39 -21.09
N ASP A 146 -11.23 -8.05 -22.08
CA ASP A 146 -10.91 -8.28 -23.51
C ASP A 146 -9.69 -7.47 -23.99
N LYS A 147 -9.22 -6.51 -23.18
CA LYS A 147 -8.06 -5.69 -23.49
C LYS A 147 -6.83 -6.25 -22.78
N LYS A 148 -6.03 -7.03 -23.52
CA LYS A 148 -4.64 -7.30 -23.12
C LYS A 148 -3.90 -5.97 -22.99
N ARG A 149 -3.56 -5.59 -21.78
CA ARG A 149 -2.63 -4.48 -21.51
C ARG A 149 -1.25 -5.10 -21.27
N GLU A 150 -0.26 -4.57 -21.97
CA GLU A 150 1.13 -4.90 -21.65
C GLU A 150 1.54 -4.08 -20.44
N PHE A 151 1.92 -4.77 -19.37
CA PHE A 151 2.54 -4.15 -18.21
C PHE A 151 4.05 -4.32 -18.29
N SER A 152 4.80 -3.28 -17.93
CA SER A 152 6.25 -3.35 -17.78
C SER A 152 6.63 -4.35 -16.69
N SER A 153 7.89 -4.73 -16.65
CA SER A 153 8.44 -5.47 -15.51
C SER A 153 9.82 -4.91 -15.18
N LEU A 154 9.86 -4.11 -14.14
CA LEU A 154 11.09 -3.59 -13.59
C LEU A 154 11.97 -4.73 -13.04
N LEU A 155 11.37 -5.78 -12.46
CA LEU A 155 12.11 -6.95 -12.01
C LEU A 155 12.92 -7.56 -13.14
N LYS A 156 12.33 -7.79 -14.31
CA LYS A 156 13.04 -8.32 -15.49
C LYS A 156 14.13 -7.38 -16.01
N GLU A 157 13.90 -6.07 -15.90
CA GLU A 157 14.91 -5.07 -16.25
C GLU A 157 16.11 -5.14 -15.31
N LEU A 158 15.87 -5.32 -14.01
CA LEU A 158 16.90 -5.38 -12.98
C LEU A 158 17.66 -6.73 -12.93
N GLU A 159 17.07 -7.83 -13.43
CA GLU A 159 17.72 -9.14 -13.59
C GLU A 159 18.85 -9.12 -14.64
N ASN A 160 18.73 -8.30 -15.71
CA ASN A 160 19.71 -8.21 -16.79
C ASN A 160 20.53 -6.92 -16.64
N PRO A 161 21.72 -6.97 -16.04
CA PRO A 161 22.40 -5.77 -15.64
C PRO A 161 23.19 -5.09 -16.74
N PRO A 162 22.79 -3.87 -17.14
CA PRO A 162 23.79 -2.82 -17.19
C PRO A 162 23.99 -2.18 -15.80
N PHE A 163 23.18 -2.52 -14.80
CA PHE A 163 23.11 -1.86 -13.51
C PHE A 163 24.03 -2.41 -12.40
N ILE A 164 24.71 -3.57 -12.59
CA ILE A 164 25.59 -4.19 -11.57
C ILE A 164 27.08 -3.91 -11.83
N LYS A 165 27.47 -2.81 -12.44
CA LYS A 165 28.86 -2.38 -12.37
C LYS A 165 29.00 -1.27 -11.36
N GLY A 166 29.45 -1.65 -10.15
CA GLY A 166 29.82 -0.72 -9.09
C GLY A 166 30.76 0.36 -9.61
N GLY A 167 30.44 1.61 -9.28
CA GLY A 167 31.33 2.73 -9.51
C GLY A 167 32.66 2.47 -8.85
N LYS A 168 33.75 2.80 -9.54
CA LYS A 168 35.10 2.86 -8.98
C LYS A 168 35.17 4.04 -8.00
N GLY A 169 34.78 3.81 -6.76
CA GLY A 169 34.94 4.73 -5.62
C GLY A 169 35.90 4.11 -4.62
N GLY A 170 36.82 4.92 -4.13
CA GLY A 170 38.05 4.58 -3.43
C GLY A 170 37.90 3.65 -2.20
N PHE A 171 39.04 3.04 -1.94
CA PHE A 171 39.34 2.14 -0.82
C PHE A 171 38.76 2.59 0.52
N VAL A 172 37.75 1.85 1.01
CA VAL A 172 37.44 1.71 2.42
C VAL A 172 37.26 0.22 2.66
N ASP A 173 38.08 -0.34 3.54
CA ASP A 173 38.10 -1.77 3.98
C ASP A 173 36.88 -2.09 4.89
N ASN A 174 35.70 -1.63 4.57
CA ASN A 174 34.47 -1.97 5.29
C ASN A 174 33.50 -2.62 4.30
N PRO A 175 32.98 -3.83 4.57
CA PRO A 175 31.98 -4.43 3.70
C PRO A 175 30.77 -3.47 3.58
N LYS A 176 30.37 -3.16 2.34
CA LYS A 176 29.20 -2.33 2.08
C LYS A 176 27.96 -3.04 2.64
N MET A 177 27.08 -2.27 3.28
CA MET A 177 25.81 -2.79 3.73
C MET A 177 25.00 -3.29 2.53
N LYS A 178 24.54 -4.53 2.58
CA LYS A 178 23.71 -5.17 1.55
C LYS A 178 22.25 -4.83 1.80
N VAL A 179 21.65 -4.12 0.87
CA VAL A 179 20.24 -3.71 0.93
C VAL A 179 19.44 -4.48 -0.10
N GLY A 180 18.54 -5.33 0.37
CA GLY A 180 17.55 -6.00 -0.45
C GLY A 180 16.44 -5.04 -0.85
N TYR A 181 16.16 -4.92 -2.15
CA TYR A 181 15.04 -4.11 -2.61
C TYR A 181 13.81 -4.97 -2.93
N PHE A 182 12.75 -4.77 -2.14
CA PHE A 182 11.43 -5.32 -2.43
C PHE A 182 10.67 -4.35 -3.35
N VAL A 183 10.50 -4.74 -4.62
CA VAL A 183 9.91 -3.87 -5.64
C VAL A 183 8.41 -3.66 -5.44
N GLY A 184 7.66 -4.75 -5.21
CA GLY A 184 6.21 -4.73 -5.14
C GLY A 184 5.53 -4.62 -6.51
N SER A 185 4.37 -5.25 -6.68
CA SER A 185 3.69 -5.39 -7.98
C SER A 185 3.32 -4.05 -8.62
N ALA A 186 2.87 -3.07 -7.83
CA ALA A 186 2.46 -1.77 -8.37
C ALA A 186 3.64 -0.96 -8.93
N ILE A 187 4.79 -1.02 -8.28
CA ILE A 187 6.02 -0.38 -8.77
C ILE A 187 6.56 -1.15 -9.96
N ASP A 188 6.61 -2.49 -9.89
CA ASP A 188 7.08 -3.32 -11.00
C ASP A 188 6.34 -3.04 -12.31
N MET A 189 5.01 -2.95 -12.24
CA MET A 189 4.17 -2.96 -13.43
C MET A 189 3.63 -1.60 -13.84
N MET A 190 3.38 -0.68 -12.90
CA MET A 190 2.72 0.60 -13.20
C MET A 190 3.62 1.83 -13.06
N TYR A 191 4.62 1.76 -12.17
CA TYR A 191 5.48 2.91 -11.83
C TYR A 191 6.97 2.51 -11.74
N PRO A 192 7.54 1.88 -12.77
CA PRO A 192 8.92 1.39 -12.75
C PRO A 192 9.95 2.50 -12.50
N GLU A 193 9.61 3.76 -12.81
CA GLU A 193 10.45 4.93 -12.54
C GLU A 193 10.68 5.15 -11.04
N ILE A 194 9.72 4.82 -10.17
CA ILE A 194 9.91 4.88 -8.71
C ILE A 194 10.99 3.86 -8.30
N GLY A 195 10.90 2.65 -8.82
CA GLY A 195 11.87 1.61 -8.47
C GLY A 195 13.27 1.89 -9.00
N ARG A 196 13.39 2.47 -10.20
CA ARG A 196 14.69 2.94 -10.70
C ARG A 196 15.29 4.01 -9.80
N ALA A 197 14.45 4.96 -9.32
CA ALA A 197 14.89 5.98 -8.39
C ALA A 197 15.40 5.37 -7.07
N VAL A 198 14.71 4.35 -6.52
CA VAL A 198 15.21 3.64 -5.32
C VAL A 198 16.60 3.07 -5.54
N VAL A 199 16.80 2.32 -6.64
CA VAL A 199 18.09 1.70 -6.95
C VAL A 199 19.19 2.77 -7.15
N ASN A 200 18.88 3.86 -7.84
CA ASN A 200 19.82 4.93 -8.09
C ASN A 200 20.21 5.66 -6.81
N VAL A 201 19.24 5.98 -5.94
CA VAL A 201 19.50 6.63 -4.64
C VAL A 201 20.36 5.74 -3.75
N LEU A 202 20.00 4.46 -3.59
CA LEU A 202 20.76 3.53 -2.76
C LEU A 202 22.21 3.38 -3.27
N LYS A 203 22.42 3.29 -4.59
CA LYS A 203 23.77 3.24 -5.18
C LYS A 203 24.53 4.54 -5.00
N ALA A 204 23.88 5.69 -5.15
CA ALA A 204 24.52 7.00 -4.93
C ALA A 204 24.96 7.17 -3.47
N LEU A 205 24.29 6.50 -2.53
CA LEU A 205 24.62 6.45 -1.11
C LEU A 205 25.56 5.28 -0.73
N ASP A 206 26.17 4.65 -1.74
CA ASP A 206 27.19 3.60 -1.60
C ASP A 206 26.72 2.27 -0.97
N PHE A 207 25.42 1.92 -1.09
CA PHE A 207 24.90 0.62 -0.72
C PHE A 207 25.11 -0.43 -1.83
N GLU A 208 25.28 -1.70 -1.43
CA GLU A 208 25.15 -2.84 -2.32
C GLU A 208 23.69 -3.22 -2.45
N VAL A 209 23.08 -2.97 -3.62
CA VAL A 209 21.66 -3.22 -3.85
C VAL A 209 21.44 -4.59 -4.46
N ILE A 210 20.65 -5.42 -3.76
CA ILE A 210 20.28 -6.77 -4.20
C ILE A 210 18.77 -6.79 -4.45
N VAL A 211 18.37 -7.27 -5.63
CA VAL A 211 16.96 -7.42 -6.01
C VAL A 211 16.69 -8.90 -6.27
N PRO A 212 16.15 -9.64 -5.29
CA PRO A 212 15.86 -11.06 -5.46
C PRO A 212 14.88 -11.26 -6.62
N PRO A 213 15.19 -12.10 -7.63
CA PRO A 213 14.32 -12.30 -8.79
C PRO A 213 13.04 -13.09 -8.44
N ASP A 214 13.11 -13.93 -7.42
CA ASP A 214 12.02 -14.81 -7.00
C ASP A 214 11.03 -14.16 -6.03
N GLN A 215 11.19 -12.86 -5.72
CA GLN A 215 10.24 -12.13 -4.92
C GLN A 215 8.85 -12.11 -5.58
N LYS A 216 7.80 -12.14 -4.76
CA LYS A 216 6.40 -12.14 -5.16
C LYS A 216 5.68 -10.86 -4.71
N CYS A 217 4.41 -10.69 -5.09
CA CYS A 217 3.53 -9.72 -4.44
C CYS A 217 3.60 -9.83 -2.91
N SER A 218 3.49 -8.69 -2.20
CA SER A 218 3.49 -8.71 -0.73
C SER A 218 2.31 -9.47 -0.11
N GLY A 219 1.22 -9.69 -0.86
CA GLY A 219 0.03 -10.36 -0.36
C GLY A 219 -1.02 -9.43 0.25
N TYR A 220 -0.75 -8.13 0.37
CA TYR A 220 -1.67 -7.16 1.00
C TYR A 220 -3.07 -7.18 0.39
N SER A 221 -3.19 -7.24 -0.94
CA SER A 221 -4.47 -7.29 -1.65
C SER A 221 -5.29 -8.52 -1.25
N PHE A 222 -4.66 -9.69 -1.22
CA PHE A 222 -5.31 -10.96 -0.89
C PHE A 222 -5.76 -11.01 0.57
N ARG A 223 -4.88 -10.60 1.52
CA ARG A 223 -5.24 -10.49 2.93
C ARG A 223 -6.39 -9.51 3.15
N THR A 224 -6.35 -8.36 2.46
CA THR A 224 -7.44 -7.36 2.55
C THR A 224 -8.76 -7.89 2.00
N LEU A 225 -8.74 -8.79 1.03
CA LEU A 225 -9.92 -9.49 0.52
C LEU A 225 -10.39 -10.64 1.43
N GLY A 226 -9.58 -11.07 2.38
CA GLY A 226 -9.88 -12.15 3.32
C GLY A 226 -9.29 -13.50 2.92
N ASP A 227 -8.53 -13.57 1.84
CA ASP A 227 -7.81 -14.78 1.44
C ASP A 227 -6.47 -14.88 2.17
N ILE A 228 -6.54 -15.41 3.38
CA ILE A 228 -5.40 -15.56 4.27
C ILE A 228 -4.42 -16.63 3.76
N ASP A 229 -4.91 -17.68 3.11
CA ASP A 229 -4.07 -18.77 2.62
C ASP A 229 -3.15 -18.29 1.48
N THR A 230 -3.71 -17.54 0.52
CA THR A 230 -2.90 -16.93 -0.55
C THR A 230 -1.93 -15.89 0.00
N ALA A 231 -2.34 -15.06 0.96
CA ALA A 231 -1.45 -14.11 1.61
C ALA A 231 -0.30 -14.81 2.35
N ALA A 232 -0.57 -15.90 3.06
CA ALA A 232 0.44 -16.70 3.75
C ALA A 232 1.42 -17.38 2.78
N TYR A 233 0.93 -17.88 1.64
CA TYR A 233 1.77 -18.44 0.58
C TYR A 233 2.78 -17.39 0.06
N LEU A 234 2.30 -16.20 -0.27
CA LEU A 234 3.13 -15.10 -0.78
C LEU A 234 4.14 -14.63 0.26
N ALA A 235 3.72 -14.52 1.53
CA ALA A 235 4.59 -14.16 2.63
C ALA A 235 5.76 -15.14 2.81
N ARG A 236 5.50 -16.46 2.77
CA ARG A 236 6.55 -17.49 2.86
C ARG A 236 7.54 -17.38 1.71
N ALA A 237 7.05 -17.25 0.47
CA ALA A 237 7.90 -17.13 -0.70
C ALA A 237 8.82 -15.90 -0.62
N ASN A 238 8.33 -14.77 -0.11
CA ASN A 238 9.15 -13.57 0.05
C ASN A 238 10.17 -13.73 1.19
N ILE A 239 9.80 -14.32 2.32
CA ILE A 239 10.75 -14.60 3.41
C ILE A 239 11.89 -15.47 2.89
N GLU A 240 11.59 -16.52 2.12
CA GLU A 240 12.58 -17.44 1.54
C GLU A 240 13.50 -16.71 0.55
N ALA A 241 12.95 -15.94 -0.40
CA ALA A 241 13.72 -15.20 -1.40
C ALA A 241 14.72 -14.19 -0.78
N PHE A 242 14.32 -13.51 0.29
CA PHE A 242 15.21 -12.57 0.98
C PHE A 242 16.17 -13.23 1.98
N ALA A 243 15.83 -14.40 2.52
CA ALA A 243 16.76 -15.19 3.31
C ALA A 243 17.91 -15.73 2.44
N GLU A 244 17.61 -16.23 1.24
CA GLU A 244 18.63 -16.68 0.28
C GLU A 244 19.53 -15.53 -0.21
N ALA A 245 19.00 -14.31 -0.31
CA ALA A 245 19.76 -13.13 -0.72
C ALA A 245 20.76 -12.63 0.34
N ASP A 246 20.68 -13.08 1.59
CA ASP A 246 21.57 -12.73 2.71
C ASP A 246 21.82 -11.22 2.83
N VAL A 247 20.74 -10.46 3.04
CA VAL A 247 20.75 -9.00 3.12
C VAL A 247 20.69 -8.49 4.57
N ASP A 248 21.30 -7.31 4.80
CA ASP A 248 21.32 -6.65 6.12
C ASP A 248 20.01 -5.87 6.39
N ALA A 249 19.40 -5.34 5.34
CA ALA A 249 18.12 -4.62 5.40
C ALA A 249 17.30 -4.91 4.13
N ILE A 250 15.97 -4.80 4.25
CA ILE A 250 15.02 -4.94 3.15
C ILE A 250 14.26 -3.62 3.04
N VAL A 251 14.32 -2.96 1.90
CA VAL A 251 13.62 -1.69 1.67
C VAL A 251 12.54 -1.84 0.61
N THR A 252 11.46 -1.08 0.76
CA THR A 252 10.43 -0.94 -0.26
C THR A 252 9.95 0.50 -0.35
N ALA A 253 9.56 0.95 -1.55
CA ALA A 253 8.98 2.27 -1.79
C ALA A 253 7.43 2.23 -1.88
N ASP A 254 6.81 1.11 -1.56
CA ASP A 254 5.37 1.02 -1.40
C ASP A 254 5.02 0.85 0.07
N SER A 255 4.48 1.89 0.69
CA SER A 255 4.08 1.88 2.10
C SER A 255 3.06 0.78 2.45
N SER A 256 2.25 0.32 1.50
CA SER A 256 1.34 -0.81 1.73
C SER A 256 2.09 -2.14 1.77
N CYS A 257 3.13 -2.31 0.95
CA CYS A 257 4.04 -3.46 1.04
C CYS A 257 4.84 -3.45 2.34
N ALA A 258 5.36 -2.28 2.76
CA ALA A 258 6.04 -2.15 4.05
C ALA A 258 5.13 -2.55 5.22
N LEU A 259 3.88 -2.07 5.22
CA LEU A 259 2.89 -2.43 6.24
C LEU A 259 2.59 -3.93 6.24
N GLU A 260 2.42 -4.54 5.07
CA GLU A 260 2.12 -5.96 4.95
C GLU A 260 3.28 -6.81 5.48
N MET A 261 4.50 -6.53 5.05
CA MET A 261 5.69 -7.25 5.48
C MET A 261 5.97 -7.09 6.98
N LYS A 262 5.76 -5.88 7.54
CA LYS A 262 6.01 -5.63 8.98
C LYS A 262 4.91 -6.16 9.90
N GLN A 263 3.66 -6.13 9.49
CA GLN A 263 2.52 -6.48 10.34
C GLN A 263 1.68 -7.61 9.77
N GLY A 264 1.34 -7.58 8.48
CA GLY A 264 0.50 -8.57 7.83
C GLY A 264 1.12 -9.97 7.87
N TYR A 265 2.43 -10.09 7.67
CA TYR A 265 3.12 -11.38 7.74
C TYR A 265 3.05 -12.00 9.15
N VAL A 266 3.11 -11.17 10.20
CA VAL A 266 2.89 -11.65 11.58
C VAL A 266 1.49 -12.20 11.76
N GLU A 267 0.48 -11.50 11.20
CA GLU A 267 -0.92 -11.89 11.32
C GLU A 267 -1.21 -13.23 10.60
N VAL A 268 -0.53 -13.52 9.49
CA VAL A 268 -0.80 -14.73 8.68
C VAL A 268 0.13 -15.91 8.98
N LEU A 269 1.36 -15.67 9.46
CA LEU A 269 2.36 -16.71 9.72
C LEU A 269 2.75 -16.86 11.19
N GLY A 270 2.43 -15.87 12.02
CA GLY A 270 2.84 -15.80 13.42
C GLY A 270 4.22 -15.17 13.62
N GLU A 271 4.41 -14.59 14.81
CA GLU A 271 5.60 -13.80 15.18
C GLU A 271 6.90 -14.61 15.08
N LYS A 272 6.90 -15.84 15.58
CA LYS A 272 8.09 -16.70 15.60
C LYS A 272 8.69 -16.96 14.20
N VAL A 273 7.84 -17.02 13.16
CA VAL A 273 8.29 -17.29 11.78
C VAL A 273 8.84 -16.03 11.12
N THR A 274 8.37 -14.86 11.56
CA THR A 274 8.58 -13.59 10.85
C THR A 274 9.57 -12.64 11.53
N GLU A 275 9.98 -12.93 12.79
CA GLU A 275 10.74 -12.01 13.64
C GLU A 275 12.04 -11.52 12.96
N GLU A 276 12.84 -12.44 12.41
CA GLU A 276 14.11 -12.09 11.75
C GLU A 276 13.87 -11.26 10.49
N PHE A 277 12.92 -11.66 9.66
CA PHE A 277 12.57 -10.95 8.44
C PHE A 277 12.04 -9.55 8.73
N ASN A 278 11.08 -9.43 9.65
CA ASN A 278 10.43 -8.15 9.99
C ASN A 278 11.40 -7.13 10.55
N GLY A 279 12.39 -7.58 11.31
CA GLY A 279 13.44 -6.74 11.87
C GLY A 279 14.33 -6.08 10.83
N LYS A 280 14.37 -6.63 9.61
CA LYS A 280 15.14 -6.10 8.47
C LYS A 280 14.30 -5.22 7.52
N VAL A 281 12.96 -5.19 7.63
CA VAL A 281 12.08 -4.47 6.69
C VAL A 281 11.96 -3.00 7.05
N TYR A 282 12.07 -2.13 6.04
CA TYR A 282 11.92 -0.67 6.15
C TYR A 282 11.11 -0.11 4.96
N ASP A 283 10.29 0.91 5.22
CA ASP A 283 9.93 1.87 4.16
C ASP A 283 11.20 2.62 3.74
N ILE A 284 11.33 2.96 2.46
CA ILE A 284 12.54 3.64 1.96
C ILE A 284 12.78 4.98 2.66
N SER A 285 11.72 5.72 3.00
CA SER A 285 11.86 6.98 3.72
C SER A 285 12.34 6.76 5.16
N GLU A 286 11.78 5.76 5.85
CA GLU A 286 12.25 5.32 7.17
C GLU A 286 13.73 4.92 7.14
N PHE A 287 14.12 4.13 6.14
CA PHE A 287 15.48 3.66 6.00
C PHE A 287 16.46 4.82 5.84
N LEU A 288 16.16 5.76 4.94
CA LEU A 288 17.03 6.88 4.60
C LEU A 288 17.16 7.93 5.72
N THR A 289 16.12 8.11 6.54
CA THR A 289 16.13 9.08 7.67
C THR A 289 16.57 8.44 8.98
N SER A 290 16.61 7.11 9.05
CA SER A 290 17.05 6.42 10.27
C SER A 290 18.51 6.74 10.61
N GLY A 291 18.79 6.99 11.89
CA GLY A 291 20.15 7.23 12.37
C GLY A 291 21.14 6.09 12.10
N LYS A 292 20.67 4.92 11.67
CA LYS A 292 21.50 3.76 11.28
C LYS A 292 22.24 4.01 9.97
N VAL A 293 21.66 4.82 9.07
CA VAL A 293 22.20 5.04 7.72
C VAL A 293 23.03 6.32 7.65
N GLY A 294 22.65 7.36 8.41
CA GLY A 294 23.40 8.65 8.45
C GLY A 294 23.59 9.36 7.09
N ALA A 295 23.08 8.75 6.03
CA ALA A 295 23.47 9.02 4.65
C ALA A 295 22.95 10.36 4.11
N LEU A 296 21.76 10.79 4.52
CA LEU A 296 21.19 12.07 4.07
C LEU A 296 21.98 13.29 4.57
N ASN A 297 22.63 13.17 5.72
CA ASN A 297 23.36 14.28 6.33
C ASN A 297 24.80 14.48 5.77
N LEU A 298 25.29 13.54 4.96
CA LEU A 298 26.69 13.54 4.49
C LEU A 298 26.84 13.81 2.99
N THR A 299 25.75 13.76 2.22
CA THR A 299 25.80 13.90 0.76
C THR A 299 25.34 15.31 0.36
N PRO A 300 26.14 16.09 -0.40
CA PRO A 300 25.69 17.39 -0.87
C PRO A 300 24.54 17.23 -1.87
N LEU A 301 23.38 17.75 -1.51
CA LEU A 301 22.21 17.77 -2.37
C LEU A 301 22.21 19.02 -3.25
N ARG A 302 21.81 18.88 -4.51
CA ARG A 302 21.59 20.01 -5.41
C ARG A 302 20.19 20.59 -5.23
N GLN A 303 20.07 21.84 -5.65
CA GLN A 303 18.79 22.53 -5.65
C GLN A 303 17.78 21.87 -6.62
N VAL A 304 16.56 21.65 -6.12
CA VAL A 304 15.41 21.22 -6.90
C VAL A 304 14.34 22.32 -6.81
N SER A 305 14.10 23.03 -7.91
CA SER A 305 13.12 24.13 -7.97
C SER A 305 11.75 23.57 -8.33
N LYS A 306 11.01 23.05 -7.35
CA LYS A 306 9.63 22.57 -7.49
C LYS A 306 8.81 23.01 -6.27
N LYS A 307 7.53 23.33 -6.50
CA LYS A 307 6.55 23.54 -5.45
C LYS A 307 5.77 22.24 -5.24
N VAL A 308 5.89 21.63 -4.08
CA VAL A 308 5.33 20.29 -3.79
C VAL A 308 4.41 20.30 -2.58
N THR A 309 3.45 19.39 -2.58
CA THR A 309 2.64 19.06 -1.40
C THR A 309 2.67 17.55 -1.16
N TYR A 310 2.40 17.11 0.07
CA TYR A 310 2.49 15.70 0.43
C TYR A 310 1.13 15.11 0.84
N HIS A 311 0.75 14.00 0.20
CA HIS A 311 -0.33 13.14 0.65
C HIS A 311 0.21 12.01 1.52
N GLU A 312 -0.15 12.00 2.80
CA GLU A 312 0.23 10.96 3.73
C GLU A 312 -0.54 9.66 3.46
N ALA A 313 0.18 8.64 3.01
CA ALA A 313 -0.38 7.31 2.79
C ALA A 313 -0.82 6.68 4.12
N CYS A 314 -2.07 6.22 4.19
CA CYS A 314 -2.63 5.65 5.42
C CYS A 314 -1.88 4.40 5.93
N ALA A 315 -1.25 3.65 5.05
CA ALA A 315 -0.40 2.52 5.43
C ALA A 315 0.83 2.98 6.22
N LEU A 316 1.46 4.09 5.80
CA LEU A 316 2.63 4.65 6.45
C LEU A 316 2.25 5.40 7.74
N GLY A 317 1.43 6.46 7.62
CA GLY A 317 1.12 7.33 8.76
C GLY A 317 0.28 6.65 9.86
N LYS A 318 -0.79 5.92 9.48
CA LYS A 318 -1.69 5.28 10.45
C LYS A 318 -1.32 3.81 10.74
N GLY A 319 -0.84 3.11 9.72
CA GLY A 319 -0.44 1.71 9.83
C GLY A 319 0.87 1.55 10.57
N LEU A 320 1.93 2.13 10.05
CA LEU A 320 3.28 2.05 10.60
C LEU A 320 3.61 3.18 11.60
N LYS A 321 2.74 4.20 11.72
CA LYS A 321 2.93 5.39 12.59
C LYS A 321 4.18 6.19 12.22
N MET A 322 4.43 6.34 10.93
CA MET A 322 5.59 7.01 10.35
C MET A 322 5.13 8.17 9.44
N SER A 323 4.80 9.31 10.02
CA SER A 323 4.37 10.50 9.27
C SER A 323 5.55 11.39 8.86
N ASP A 324 6.63 11.42 9.68
CA ASP A 324 7.72 12.37 9.53
C ASP A 324 8.77 11.99 8.47
N PRO A 325 9.21 10.72 8.31
CA PRO A 325 10.31 10.37 7.43
C PRO A 325 10.22 10.88 5.98
N PRO A 326 9.06 10.82 5.29
CA PRO A 326 8.94 11.39 3.95
C PRO A 326 9.09 12.92 3.93
N LYS A 327 8.60 13.61 4.96
CA LYS A 327 8.70 15.07 5.09
C LYS A 327 10.14 15.49 5.37
N GLU A 328 10.85 14.76 6.22
CA GLU A 328 12.27 14.99 6.49
C GLU A 328 13.12 14.92 5.21
N ILE A 329 12.81 13.99 4.30
CA ILE A 329 13.46 13.92 2.99
C ILE A 329 13.17 15.19 2.18
N LEU A 330 11.90 15.63 2.12
CA LEU A 330 11.51 16.81 1.35
C LEU A 330 12.14 18.09 1.91
N ASP A 331 12.16 18.25 3.23
CA ASP A 331 12.73 19.41 3.91
C ASP A 331 14.25 19.51 3.76
N ALA A 332 14.94 18.37 3.58
CA ALA A 332 16.38 18.32 3.38
C ALA A 332 16.83 18.78 1.97
N ILE A 333 15.92 18.88 1.00
CA ILE A 333 16.25 19.18 -0.40
C ILE A 333 16.31 20.69 -0.63
N PRO A 334 17.47 21.26 -0.99
CA PRO A 334 17.61 22.69 -1.22
C PRO A 334 16.70 23.18 -2.37
N GLY A 335 16.04 24.32 -2.18
CA GLY A 335 15.22 24.98 -3.20
C GLY A 335 13.86 24.33 -3.45
N LEU A 336 13.50 23.27 -2.72
CA LEU A 336 12.17 22.69 -2.75
C LEU A 336 11.22 23.57 -1.91
N GLU A 337 10.11 23.99 -2.49
CA GLU A 337 9.03 24.68 -1.77
C GLU A 337 8.01 23.63 -1.30
N PHE A 338 8.11 23.20 -0.06
CA PHE A 338 7.15 22.28 0.53
C PHE A 338 5.97 23.03 1.14
N VAL A 339 4.77 22.77 0.66
CA VAL A 339 3.51 23.33 1.15
C VAL A 339 2.71 22.24 1.85
N GLU A 340 2.51 22.38 3.15
CA GLU A 340 1.70 21.43 3.94
C GLU A 340 0.26 21.45 3.43
N MET A 341 -0.31 20.26 3.22
CA MET A 341 -1.71 20.10 2.81
C MET A 341 -2.60 19.98 4.04
N ASP A 342 -3.64 20.78 4.13
CA ASP A 342 -4.68 20.55 5.13
C ASP A 342 -5.36 19.19 4.90
N GLY A 343 -5.43 18.37 5.96
CA GLY A 343 -5.92 17.00 5.84
C GLY A 343 -5.03 16.11 4.96
N ALA A 344 -3.71 16.27 5.00
CA ALA A 344 -2.75 15.41 4.29
C ALA A 344 -2.99 13.92 4.58
N GLU A 345 -3.41 13.59 5.80
CA GLU A 345 -3.70 12.24 6.32
C GLU A 345 -5.08 11.69 5.92
N LEU A 346 -5.96 12.47 5.29
CA LEU A 346 -7.27 12.00 4.84
C LEU A 346 -7.11 10.89 3.80
N CYS A 347 -7.91 9.83 3.93
CA CYS A 347 -7.84 8.68 3.03
C CYS A 347 -8.13 9.07 1.58
N CYS A 348 -7.31 8.58 0.64
CA CYS A 348 -7.52 8.76 -0.80
C CYS A 348 -8.65 7.90 -1.40
N GLY A 349 -9.15 6.92 -0.65
CA GLY A 349 -10.22 6.01 -1.13
C GLY A 349 -9.74 4.78 -1.89
N SER A 350 -8.44 4.61 -2.17
CA SER A 350 -7.94 3.51 -3.00
C SER A 350 -8.12 2.12 -2.36
N GLY A 351 -7.93 2.01 -1.02
CA GLY A 351 -7.92 0.72 -0.33
C GLY A 351 -6.94 -0.28 -0.94
N CYS A 352 -5.72 0.18 -1.21
CA CYS A 352 -4.66 -0.57 -1.90
C CYS A 352 -5.06 -1.08 -3.30
N GLY A 353 -5.85 -0.29 -4.01
CA GLY A 353 -6.37 -0.66 -5.33
C GLY A 353 -7.61 -1.55 -5.29
N VAL A 354 -7.68 -2.47 -4.33
CA VAL A 354 -8.75 -3.49 -4.25
C VAL A 354 -10.12 -2.90 -3.98
N PHE A 355 -10.23 -1.93 -3.06
CA PHE A 355 -11.51 -1.30 -2.76
C PHE A 355 -12.09 -0.55 -3.96
N ALA A 356 -11.22 0.09 -4.75
CA ALA A 356 -11.59 0.84 -5.95
C ALA A 356 -11.84 -0.06 -7.18
N MET A 357 -11.61 -1.37 -7.07
CA MET A 357 -11.98 -2.33 -8.12
C MET A 357 -13.46 -2.69 -8.00
N GLY A 358 -14.21 -2.55 -9.07
CA GLY A 358 -15.59 -3.01 -9.14
C GLY A 358 -16.61 -2.17 -8.39
N ARG A 359 -17.40 -2.80 -7.51
CA ARG A 359 -18.61 -2.20 -6.90
C ARG A 359 -18.39 -0.94 -6.07
N ASN A 360 -17.21 -0.78 -5.50
CA ASN A 360 -16.92 0.37 -4.64
C ASN A 360 -16.24 1.52 -5.40
N TYR A 361 -16.12 1.46 -6.72
CA TYR A 361 -15.43 2.49 -7.51
C TYR A 361 -16.03 3.89 -7.28
N ASP A 362 -17.35 4.04 -7.43
CA ASP A 362 -18.01 5.33 -7.25
C ASP A 362 -17.87 5.85 -5.80
N LEU A 363 -17.93 4.95 -4.83
CA LEU A 363 -17.69 5.29 -3.43
C LEU A 363 -16.23 5.67 -3.18
N SER A 364 -15.30 4.98 -3.82
CA SER A 364 -13.87 5.29 -3.78
C SER A 364 -13.60 6.69 -4.33
N MET A 365 -14.19 7.05 -5.46
CA MET A 365 -14.08 8.38 -6.07
C MET A 365 -14.67 9.48 -5.18
N LYS A 366 -15.85 9.27 -4.57
CA LYS A 366 -16.44 10.22 -3.60
C LYS A 366 -15.55 10.42 -2.37
N ILE A 367 -14.83 9.39 -1.93
CA ILE A 367 -13.87 9.54 -0.83
C ILE A 367 -12.67 10.38 -1.29
N ALA A 368 -12.16 10.13 -2.51
CA ALA A 368 -11.05 10.87 -3.09
C ALA A 368 -11.37 12.37 -3.31
N GLU A 369 -12.58 12.68 -3.76
CA GLU A 369 -13.04 14.06 -4.01
C GLU A 369 -12.89 14.98 -2.79
N ARG A 370 -12.95 14.44 -1.58
CA ARG A 370 -12.73 15.21 -0.35
C ARG A 370 -11.34 15.82 -0.22
N LYS A 371 -10.37 15.32 -1.00
CA LYS A 371 -9.01 15.86 -1.03
C LYS A 371 -8.81 16.87 -2.18
N PHE A 372 -9.76 17.01 -3.08
CA PHE A 372 -9.61 17.87 -4.22
C PHE A 372 -9.30 19.32 -3.82
N ASP A 373 -10.16 19.90 -3.01
CA ASP A 373 -10.00 21.30 -2.57
C ASP A 373 -8.72 21.50 -1.75
N ASN A 374 -8.34 20.50 -0.92
CA ASN A 374 -7.14 20.54 -0.12
C ASN A 374 -5.88 20.54 -1.00
N ILE A 375 -5.85 19.68 -2.05
CA ILE A 375 -4.76 19.65 -3.01
C ILE A 375 -4.68 20.98 -3.78
N MET A 376 -5.81 21.48 -4.26
CA MET A 376 -5.86 22.71 -5.05
C MET A 376 -5.46 23.95 -4.22
N ALA A 377 -5.82 23.99 -2.95
CA ALA A 377 -5.50 25.09 -2.04
C ALA A 377 -3.99 25.24 -1.76
N THR A 378 -3.19 24.17 -1.96
CA THR A 378 -1.73 24.26 -1.83
C THR A 378 -1.06 25.01 -2.98
N GLU A 379 -1.72 25.14 -4.12
CA GLU A 379 -1.14 25.67 -5.37
C GLU A 379 0.16 24.94 -5.78
N ALA A 380 0.39 23.75 -5.24
CA ALA A 380 1.59 22.95 -5.58
C ALA A 380 1.47 22.41 -7.01
N ASP A 381 2.61 22.36 -7.70
CA ASP A 381 2.70 21.78 -9.06
C ASP A 381 2.73 20.25 -8.98
N VAL A 382 3.30 19.73 -7.90
CA VAL A 382 3.53 18.30 -7.68
C VAL A 382 2.84 17.82 -6.43
N VAL A 383 2.16 16.68 -6.52
CA VAL A 383 1.66 15.93 -5.36
C VAL A 383 2.60 14.77 -5.08
N VAL A 384 3.17 14.75 -3.89
CA VAL A 384 4.09 13.69 -3.45
C VAL A 384 3.36 12.68 -2.59
N THR A 385 3.63 11.38 -2.78
CA THR A 385 3.10 10.31 -1.93
C THR A 385 3.99 9.08 -1.92
N SER A 386 4.04 8.37 -0.79
CA SER A 386 4.80 7.13 -0.60
C SER A 386 4.00 5.86 -0.95
N CYS A 387 2.94 5.99 -1.74
CA CYS A 387 2.09 4.86 -2.10
C CYS A 387 1.61 4.94 -3.57
N PRO A 388 2.01 4.01 -4.44
CA PRO A 388 1.62 4.01 -5.86
C PRO A 388 0.11 3.89 -6.06
N HIS A 389 -0.61 3.20 -5.17
CA HIS A 389 -2.07 3.11 -5.23
C HIS A 389 -2.76 4.42 -4.85
N CYS A 390 -2.17 5.23 -3.94
CA CYS A 390 -2.66 6.57 -3.65
C CYS A 390 -2.40 7.50 -4.84
N GLN A 391 -1.23 7.41 -5.47
CA GLN A 391 -0.90 8.13 -6.70
C GLN A 391 -1.95 7.85 -7.79
N LEU A 392 -2.23 6.58 -8.09
CA LEU A 392 -3.24 6.20 -9.08
C LEU A 392 -4.62 6.79 -8.75
N GLN A 393 -5.05 6.68 -7.49
CA GLN A 393 -6.38 7.13 -7.07
C GLN A 393 -6.55 8.64 -7.16
N LEU A 394 -5.57 9.39 -6.68
CA LEU A 394 -5.63 10.85 -6.66
C LEU A 394 -5.44 11.45 -8.06
N SER A 395 -4.55 10.89 -8.89
CA SER A 395 -4.39 11.33 -10.27
C SER A 395 -5.67 11.13 -11.09
N GLU A 396 -6.34 9.98 -10.90
CA GLU A 396 -7.61 9.67 -11.56
C GLU A 396 -8.75 10.61 -11.11
N MET A 397 -8.81 10.90 -9.81
CA MET A 397 -9.77 11.86 -9.26
C MET A 397 -9.54 13.28 -9.83
N LEU A 398 -8.31 13.75 -9.86
CA LEU A 398 -7.96 15.06 -10.43
C LEU A 398 -8.32 15.12 -11.92
N ALA A 399 -7.95 14.09 -12.69
CA ALA A 399 -8.27 13.98 -14.11
C ALA A 399 -9.79 13.98 -14.36
N SER A 400 -10.60 13.36 -13.50
CA SER A 400 -12.07 13.39 -13.58
C SER A 400 -12.66 14.80 -13.39
N LYS A 401 -11.91 15.72 -12.78
CA LYS A 401 -12.23 17.14 -12.60
C LYS A 401 -11.55 18.04 -13.63
N GLY A 402 -10.89 17.46 -14.66
CA GLY A 402 -10.17 18.20 -15.70
C GLY A 402 -8.85 18.84 -15.22
N VAL A 403 -8.28 18.34 -14.13
CA VAL A 403 -7.02 18.82 -13.57
C VAL A 403 -5.94 17.77 -13.73
N GLU A 404 -4.80 18.15 -14.29
CA GLU A 404 -3.59 17.33 -14.35
C GLU A 404 -2.54 17.91 -13.42
N LYS A 405 -1.93 17.07 -12.59
CA LYS A 405 -0.78 17.39 -11.76
C LYS A 405 0.26 16.28 -11.85
N GLU A 406 1.51 16.67 -11.71
CA GLU A 406 2.60 15.71 -11.58
C GLU A 406 2.50 14.98 -10.23
N PHE A 407 2.75 13.67 -10.23
CA PHE A 407 2.85 12.86 -9.02
C PHE A 407 4.24 12.27 -8.91
N LEU A 408 4.87 12.44 -7.75
CA LEU A 408 6.19 11.89 -7.47
C LEU A 408 6.22 11.17 -6.11
N HIS A 409 7.14 10.23 -6.01
CA HIS A 409 7.50 9.62 -4.74
C HIS A 409 8.63 10.44 -4.08
N PRO A 410 8.74 10.53 -2.73
CA PRO A 410 9.84 11.24 -2.06
C PRO A 410 11.23 10.84 -2.58
N VAL A 411 11.44 9.54 -2.86
CA VAL A 411 12.72 9.04 -3.40
C VAL A 411 13.06 9.56 -4.79
N GLN A 412 12.06 9.88 -5.63
CA GLN A 412 12.30 10.44 -6.96
C GLN A 412 12.79 11.90 -6.86
N ILE A 413 12.25 12.67 -5.91
CA ILE A 413 12.72 14.04 -5.67
C ILE A 413 14.13 14.01 -5.09
N LEU A 414 14.42 13.08 -4.17
CA LEU A 414 15.77 12.88 -3.66
C LEU A 414 16.75 12.45 -4.77
N GLU A 415 16.33 11.58 -5.68
CA GLU A 415 17.15 11.20 -6.85
C GLU A 415 17.50 12.42 -7.71
N MET A 416 16.55 13.33 -7.97
CA MET A 416 16.80 14.57 -8.71
C MET A 416 17.87 15.41 -8.03
N ALA A 417 17.85 15.49 -6.69
CA ALA A 417 18.82 16.23 -5.91
C ALA A 417 20.22 15.56 -5.89
N LEU A 418 20.28 14.24 -6.04
CA LEU A 418 21.53 13.47 -6.05
C LEU A 418 22.18 13.38 -7.45
N ARG A 419 21.41 13.25 -8.54
CA ARG A 419 21.92 13.10 -9.93
C ARG A 419 22.89 14.18 -10.36
N GLY A 420 22.86 15.29 -9.71
CA GLY A 420 23.79 16.34 -10.00
C GLY A 420 25.19 16.18 -9.37
N ALA A 421 25.43 15.24 -8.47
CA ALA A 421 26.73 15.01 -7.84
C ALA A 421 27.65 14.09 -8.64
N THR A 422 27.09 13.25 -9.53
CA THR A 422 27.83 12.33 -10.40
C THR A 422 27.87 12.90 -11.84
N GLY A 423 28.74 13.83 -12.14
CA GLY A 423 28.85 14.55 -13.40
C GLY A 423 28.74 13.69 -14.69
N ASP A 424 27.51 13.37 -15.09
CA ASP A 424 27.19 12.87 -16.43
C ASP A 424 26.12 13.78 -17.04
N GLY A 425 26.57 14.59 -18.01
CA GLY A 425 25.78 15.41 -18.91
C GLY A 425 25.28 14.60 -20.11
#